data_cc33744b7478733ce5fecfebaafd61b6
#
_entry.id   cc33744b7478733ce5fecfebaafd61b6
#
_cell.length_a   1.000
_cell.length_b   1.000
_cell.length_c   1.000
_cell.angle_alpha   90.00
_cell.angle_beta   90.00
_cell.angle_gamma   90.00
#
_symmetry.space_group_name_H-M   'P 1'
#
loop_
_entity.id
_entity.type
_entity.pdbx_description
1 polymer ?
#
loop_
_entity_poly.entity_id
_entity_poly.type
_entity_poly.pdbx_seq_one_letter_code
_entity_poly.pdbx_strand_id
1 'polypeptide(L)'
;VLLAELDPPAGADPGMVPAFAAAYRDAGADIVTVADNPLGSARADVGVTAARVRRECGVDAMPHLACRDRNLLAIRSQLIALHNEGIRNLLAVTGDPVPADLAASARGVFHLNSVQLLDFIMNLNRSLFDGDGFHVGAALNLGAQRFEPELEKARRKVEAGAAFLITQPVF
;
A
#
# COMPACT_ATOMS: atom_id res chain seq x y z
N VAL A 1 -4.83 4.13 -17.29
CA VAL A 1 -4.57 4.70 -15.95
C VAL A 1 -3.07 4.79 -15.77
N LEU A 2 -2.56 6.00 -15.48
CA LEU A 2 -1.16 6.26 -15.21
C LEU A 2 -0.96 6.34 -13.67
N LEU A 3 -0.10 5.48 -13.14
CA LEU A 3 0.28 5.48 -11.73
C LEU A 3 1.66 6.14 -11.57
N ALA A 4 1.82 7.00 -10.57
CA ALA A 4 3.11 7.55 -10.17
C ALA A 4 3.39 7.20 -8.70
N GLU A 5 4.56 6.64 -8.43
CA GLU A 5 4.92 6.24 -7.06
C GLU A 5 5.61 7.39 -6.31
N LEU A 6 5.19 7.61 -5.08
CA LEU A 6 5.74 8.58 -4.15
C LEU A 6 6.23 7.86 -2.89
N ASP A 7 7.52 8.00 -2.61
CA ASP A 7 8.07 7.62 -1.32
C ASP A 7 7.80 8.73 -0.28
N PRO A 8 7.15 8.42 0.85
CA PRO A 8 7.01 9.40 1.93
C PRO A 8 8.37 9.87 2.44
N PRO A 9 8.48 11.11 2.97
CA PRO A 9 9.74 11.65 3.45
C PRO A 9 10.29 10.85 4.63
N ALA A 10 11.62 10.72 4.68
CA ALA A 10 12.33 10.14 5.84
C ALA A 10 12.56 11.16 6.96
N GLY A 11 12.37 12.43 6.68
CA GLY A 11 12.58 13.56 7.60
C GLY A 11 11.36 14.45 7.71
N ALA A 12 11.48 15.51 8.52
CA ALA A 12 10.43 16.49 8.77
C ALA A 12 10.38 17.56 7.66
N ASP A 13 9.99 17.16 6.47
CA ASP A 13 9.75 18.05 5.34
C ASP A 13 8.26 18.06 4.96
N PRO A 14 7.46 19.01 5.48
CA PRO A 14 6.03 19.06 5.20
C PRO A 14 5.70 19.48 3.76
N GLY A 15 6.64 20.10 3.04
CA GLY A 15 6.44 20.60 1.67
C GLY A 15 6.66 19.54 0.59
N MET A 16 7.40 18.50 0.88
CA MET A 16 7.81 17.48 -0.10
C MET A 16 6.60 16.79 -0.73
N VAL A 17 5.69 16.27 0.09
CA VAL A 17 4.54 15.46 -0.39
C VAL A 17 3.66 16.24 -1.36
N PRO A 18 3.15 17.46 -1.01
CA PRO A 18 2.31 18.20 -1.94
C PRO A 18 3.06 18.64 -3.20
N ALA A 19 4.35 18.96 -3.11
CA ALA A 19 5.15 19.37 -4.28
C ALA A 19 5.27 18.23 -5.31
N PHE A 20 5.64 17.02 -4.88
CA PHE A 20 5.75 15.87 -5.78
C PHE A 20 4.39 15.41 -6.30
N ALA A 21 3.38 15.32 -5.44
CA ALA A 21 2.05 14.89 -5.85
C ALA A 21 1.42 15.85 -6.87
N ALA A 22 1.60 17.16 -6.70
CA ALA A 22 1.15 18.16 -7.68
C ALA A 22 1.91 18.00 -9.01
N ALA A 23 3.23 17.80 -8.98
CA ALA A 23 4.02 17.58 -10.18
C ALA A 23 3.58 16.31 -10.95
N TYR A 24 3.28 15.22 -10.23
CA TYR A 24 2.77 13.98 -10.84
C TYR A 24 1.38 14.19 -11.47
N ARG A 25 0.47 14.85 -10.77
CA ARG A 25 -0.84 15.22 -11.32
C ARG A 25 -0.71 16.05 -12.58
N ASP A 26 0.13 17.08 -12.55
CA ASP A 26 0.32 18.01 -13.68
C ASP A 26 1.00 17.32 -14.86
N ALA A 27 1.78 16.26 -14.62
CA ALA A 27 2.32 15.36 -15.62
C ALA A 27 1.30 14.32 -16.14
N GLY A 28 0.07 14.31 -15.63
CA GLY A 28 -1.01 13.44 -16.10
C GLY A 28 -1.18 12.14 -15.34
N ALA A 29 -0.61 12.01 -14.13
CA ALA A 29 -0.89 10.85 -13.28
C ALA A 29 -2.36 10.85 -12.84
N ASP A 30 -3.02 9.72 -13.02
CA ASP A 30 -4.40 9.50 -12.55
C ASP A 30 -4.43 9.18 -11.05
N ILE A 31 -3.45 8.44 -10.57
CA ILE A 31 -3.32 8.00 -9.17
C ILE A 31 -1.88 8.13 -8.71
N VAL A 32 -1.67 8.67 -7.52
CA VAL A 32 -0.37 8.64 -6.84
C VAL A 32 -0.34 7.45 -5.88
N THR A 33 0.56 6.50 -6.13
CA THR A 33 0.79 5.40 -5.18
C THR A 33 1.74 5.87 -4.09
N VAL A 34 1.52 5.45 -2.86
CA VAL A 34 2.31 5.89 -1.70
C VAL A 34 2.92 4.68 -1.02
N ALA A 35 4.24 4.60 -1.02
CA ALA A 35 4.96 3.46 -0.45
C ALA A 35 4.87 3.42 1.08
N ASP A 36 4.84 2.22 1.67
CA ASP A 36 4.73 1.98 3.11
C ASP A 36 6.06 1.47 3.67
N ASN A 37 6.86 2.37 4.21
CA ASN A 37 8.18 2.06 4.75
C ASN A 37 9.02 1.19 3.78
N PRO A 38 9.28 1.67 2.55
CA PRO A 38 9.98 0.88 1.54
C PRO A 38 11.34 0.42 2.03
N LEU A 39 11.73 -0.79 1.64
CA LEU A 39 12.97 -1.45 2.06
C LEU A 39 13.14 -1.55 3.59
N GLY A 40 12.04 -1.48 4.35
CA GLY A 40 12.09 -1.50 5.81
C GLY A 40 12.61 -0.21 6.47
N SER A 41 12.79 0.85 5.71
CA SER A 41 13.21 2.15 6.23
C SER A 41 12.03 2.96 6.71
N ALA A 42 12.12 3.52 7.93
CA ALA A 42 11.05 4.34 8.49
C ALA A 42 10.82 5.61 7.66
N ARG A 43 9.57 5.87 7.33
CA ARG A 43 9.10 7.03 6.57
C ARG A 43 7.88 7.64 7.28
N ALA A 44 7.46 8.82 6.82
CA ALA A 44 6.19 9.37 7.25
C ALA A 44 5.05 8.37 7.02
N ASP A 45 4.05 8.35 7.90
CA ASP A 45 2.93 7.40 7.85
C ASP A 45 2.24 7.42 6.48
N VAL A 46 2.06 6.25 5.90
CA VAL A 46 1.50 6.07 4.56
C VAL A 46 0.06 6.58 4.46
N GLY A 47 -0.76 6.38 5.49
CA GLY A 47 -2.15 6.81 5.52
C GLY A 47 -2.27 8.33 5.59
N VAL A 48 -1.48 8.97 6.46
CA VAL A 48 -1.42 10.43 6.56
C VAL A 48 -0.92 11.03 5.25
N THR A 49 0.11 10.43 4.64
CA THR A 49 0.65 10.89 3.35
C THR A 49 -0.38 10.77 2.24
N ALA A 50 -1.07 9.63 2.11
CA ALA A 50 -2.10 9.43 1.11
C ALA A 50 -3.29 10.38 1.27
N ALA A 51 -3.74 10.62 2.51
CA ALA A 51 -4.79 11.58 2.79
C ALA A 51 -4.39 13.01 2.39
N ARG A 52 -3.13 13.39 2.62
CA ARG A 52 -2.60 14.69 2.18
C ARG A 52 -2.56 14.83 0.67
N VAL A 53 -2.05 13.82 -0.03
CA VAL A 53 -2.03 13.78 -1.51
C VAL A 53 -3.43 14.06 -2.06
N ARG A 54 -4.44 13.37 -1.54
CA ARG A 54 -5.81 13.52 -2.00
C ARG A 54 -6.39 14.90 -1.67
N ARG A 55 -6.25 15.37 -0.43
CA ARG A 55 -6.85 16.64 0.02
C ARG A 55 -6.14 17.88 -0.54
N GLU A 56 -4.81 17.86 -0.58
CA GLU A 56 -4.03 19.05 -0.91
C GLU A 56 -3.75 19.16 -2.41
N CYS A 57 -3.69 18.03 -3.13
CA CYS A 57 -3.31 18.01 -4.55
C CYS A 57 -4.46 17.65 -5.48
N GLY A 58 -5.60 17.14 -4.99
CA GLY A 58 -6.76 16.81 -5.81
C GLY A 58 -6.52 15.65 -6.79
N VAL A 59 -5.59 14.76 -6.48
CA VAL A 59 -5.32 13.53 -7.24
C VAL A 59 -5.61 12.33 -6.35
N ASP A 60 -6.13 11.26 -6.94
CA ASP A 60 -6.40 10.04 -6.18
C ASP A 60 -5.10 9.44 -5.65
N ALA A 61 -5.20 8.84 -4.45
CA ALA A 61 -4.08 8.21 -3.79
C ALA A 61 -4.34 6.70 -3.57
N MET A 62 -3.28 5.90 -3.75
CA MET A 62 -3.29 4.46 -3.48
C MET A 62 -2.17 4.11 -2.51
N PRO A 63 -2.42 4.15 -1.20
CA PRO A 63 -1.41 3.73 -0.23
C PRO A 63 -1.13 2.23 -0.35
N HIS A 64 0.14 1.86 -0.24
CA HIS A 64 0.52 0.50 0.04
C HIS A 64 0.18 0.20 1.51
N LEU A 65 -0.29 -1.00 1.79
CA LEU A 65 -0.57 -1.43 3.15
C LEU A 65 0.26 -2.67 3.47
N ALA A 66 1.34 -2.46 4.22
CA ALA A 66 2.27 -3.51 4.58
C ALA A 66 1.88 -4.21 5.88
N CYS A 67 1.93 -5.54 5.86
CA CYS A 67 1.68 -6.36 7.06
C CYS A 67 2.86 -6.33 8.06
N ARG A 68 4.06 -5.93 7.61
CA ARG A 68 5.28 -6.01 8.43
C ARG A 68 5.16 -5.31 9.77
N ASP A 69 4.63 -4.10 9.81
CA ASP A 69 4.71 -3.24 10.99
C ASP A 69 3.43 -3.25 11.83
N ARG A 70 2.42 -4.04 11.43
CA ARG A 70 1.06 -3.92 11.98
C ARG A 70 0.47 -5.25 12.43
N ASN A 71 -0.22 -5.23 13.57
CA ASN A 71 -1.15 -6.27 13.93
C ASN A 71 -2.55 -6.01 13.34
N LEU A 72 -3.46 -6.96 13.51
CA LEU A 72 -4.81 -6.89 12.95
C LEU A 72 -5.60 -5.65 13.42
N LEU A 73 -5.42 -5.25 14.68
CA LEU A 73 -6.11 -4.08 15.23
C LEU A 73 -5.63 -2.79 14.54
N ALA A 74 -4.32 -2.64 14.37
CA ALA A 74 -3.73 -1.49 13.69
C ALA A 74 -4.14 -1.45 12.21
N ILE A 75 -4.15 -2.60 11.51
CA ILE A 75 -4.62 -2.71 10.13
C ILE A 75 -6.09 -2.26 10.03
N ARG A 76 -6.96 -2.77 10.88
CA ARG A 76 -8.38 -2.40 10.88
C ARG A 76 -8.59 -0.91 11.15
N SER A 77 -7.90 -0.36 12.14
CA SER A 77 -7.97 1.07 12.47
C SER A 77 -7.53 1.95 11.29
N GLN A 78 -6.43 1.57 10.63
CA GLN A 78 -5.93 2.30 9.47
C GLN A 78 -6.89 2.23 8.28
N LEU A 79 -7.49 1.06 8.00
CA LEU A 79 -8.50 0.92 6.95
C LEU A 79 -9.71 1.81 7.19
N ILE A 80 -10.21 1.88 8.43
CA ILE A 80 -11.31 2.79 8.79
C ILE A 80 -10.90 4.25 8.57
N ALA A 81 -9.70 4.64 8.98
CA ALA A 81 -9.20 6.00 8.78
C ALA A 81 -9.06 6.35 7.30
N LEU A 82 -8.45 5.47 6.49
CA LEU A 82 -8.33 5.65 5.05
C LEU A 82 -9.68 5.79 4.36
N HIS A 83 -10.65 4.95 4.75
CA HIS A 83 -12.01 5.02 4.22
C HIS A 83 -12.68 6.38 4.53
N ASN A 84 -12.54 6.87 5.76
CA ASN A 84 -13.08 8.17 6.20
C ASN A 84 -12.42 9.35 5.46
N GLU A 85 -11.15 9.22 5.07
CA GLU A 85 -10.44 10.20 4.23
C GLU A 85 -10.81 10.08 2.74
N GLY A 86 -11.74 9.20 2.39
CA GLY A 86 -12.19 8.96 1.01
C GLY A 86 -11.20 8.20 0.14
N ILE A 87 -10.18 7.58 0.71
CA ILE A 87 -9.30 6.65 -0.02
C ILE A 87 -10.08 5.38 -0.34
N ARG A 88 -10.02 4.96 -1.60
CA ARG A 88 -10.70 3.72 -2.06
C ARG A 88 -9.76 2.76 -2.76
N ASN A 89 -8.62 3.20 -3.22
CA ASN A 89 -7.63 2.37 -3.88
C ASN A 89 -6.53 1.97 -2.88
N LEU A 90 -6.19 0.68 -2.81
CA LEU A 90 -5.15 0.13 -1.94
C LEU A 90 -4.27 -0.85 -2.68
N LEU A 91 -3.01 -0.95 -2.28
CA LEU A 91 -2.12 -2.04 -2.67
C LEU A 91 -1.75 -2.87 -1.44
N ALA A 92 -2.24 -4.12 -1.39
CA ALA A 92 -1.95 -5.04 -0.29
C ALA A 92 -0.58 -5.70 -0.49
N VAL A 93 0.34 -5.47 0.44
CA VAL A 93 1.70 -6.03 0.39
C VAL A 93 2.07 -6.72 1.70
N THR A 94 2.96 -7.71 1.65
CA THR A 94 3.49 -8.33 2.87
C THR A 94 4.44 -7.37 3.58
N GLY A 95 5.20 -6.60 2.82
CA GLY A 95 6.28 -5.75 3.29
C GLY A 95 7.64 -6.48 3.27
N ASP A 96 8.70 -5.71 3.08
CA ASP A 96 10.08 -6.21 3.10
C ASP A 96 10.48 -6.62 4.53
N PRO A 97 11.41 -7.55 4.69
CA PRO A 97 11.98 -7.86 6.01
C PRO A 97 12.56 -6.62 6.69
N VAL A 98 12.57 -6.61 8.02
CA VAL A 98 13.28 -5.57 8.79
C VAL A 98 14.78 -5.68 8.46
N PRO A 99 15.43 -4.57 8.07
CA PRO A 99 16.88 -4.58 7.79
C PRO A 99 17.72 -5.08 8.96
N ALA A 100 18.83 -5.73 8.66
CA ALA A 100 19.68 -6.36 9.68
C ALA A 100 20.26 -5.35 10.71
N ASP A 101 20.55 -4.15 10.26
CA ASP A 101 21.05 -3.04 11.11
C ASP A 101 19.97 -2.51 12.07
N LEU A 102 18.71 -2.67 11.75
CA LEU A 102 17.57 -2.31 12.61
C LEU A 102 17.05 -3.47 13.46
N ALA A 103 17.50 -4.70 13.24
CA ALA A 103 16.99 -5.90 13.91
C ALA A 103 17.15 -5.89 15.45
N ALA A 104 18.07 -5.09 15.99
CA ALA A 104 18.25 -4.91 17.43
C ALA A 104 17.15 -4.01 18.05
N SER A 105 16.57 -3.08 17.28
CA SER A 105 15.61 -2.06 17.75
C SER A 105 14.20 -2.24 17.21
N ALA A 106 14.03 -2.98 16.12
CA ALA A 106 12.74 -3.20 15.49
C ALA A 106 12.53 -4.67 15.13
N ARG A 107 11.30 -5.14 15.25
CA ARG A 107 10.90 -6.49 14.82
C ARG A 107 9.65 -6.41 13.96
N GLY A 108 9.62 -7.17 12.88
CA GLY A 108 8.42 -7.32 12.07
C GLY A 108 7.31 -8.02 12.84
N VAL A 109 6.10 -7.49 12.77
CA VAL A 109 4.91 -8.05 13.39
C VAL A 109 4.34 -9.18 12.52
N PHE A 110 4.21 -8.92 11.20
CA PHE A 110 3.70 -9.88 10.21
C PHE A 110 2.50 -10.69 10.70
N HIS A 111 1.51 -10.03 11.33
CA HIS A 111 0.30 -10.73 11.81
C HIS A 111 -0.46 -11.38 10.65
N LEU A 112 -0.44 -10.75 9.49
CA LEU A 112 -0.98 -11.27 8.23
C LEU A 112 0.13 -11.30 7.17
N ASN A 113 -0.10 -12.08 6.11
CA ASN A 113 0.55 -11.91 4.82
C ASN A 113 -0.40 -11.22 3.83
N SER A 114 0.07 -10.91 2.62
CA SER A 114 -0.73 -10.16 1.63
C SER A 114 -2.01 -10.88 1.20
N VAL A 115 -2.04 -12.20 1.14
CA VAL A 115 -3.27 -12.97 0.82
C VAL A 115 -4.29 -12.84 1.95
N GLN A 116 -3.85 -13.04 3.20
CA GLN A 116 -4.70 -12.88 4.38
C GLN A 116 -5.18 -11.44 4.55
N LEU A 117 -4.35 -10.45 4.19
CA LEU A 117 -4.73 -9.04 4.20
C LEU A 117 -5.85 -8.77 3.18
N LEU A 118 -5.75 -9.33 1.96
CA LEU A 118 -6.80 -9.23 0.96
C LEU A 118 -8.11 -9.82 1.48
N ASP A 119 -8.11 -11.06 1.96
CA ASP A 119 -9.28 -11.70 2.57
C ASP A 119 -9.90 -10.82 3.67
N PHE A 120 -9.06 -10.25 4.53
CA PHE A 120 -9.50 -9.37 5.61
C PHE A 120 -10.17 -8.10 5.09
N ILE A 121 -9.58 -7.43 4.08
CA ILE A 121 -10.16 -6.23 3.47
C ILE A 121 -11.48 -6.56 2.78
N MET A 122 -11.55 -7.67 2.03
CA MET A 122 -12.79 -8.10 1.37
C MET A 122 -13.90 -8.42 2.38
N ASN A 123 -13.56 -8.97 3.55
CA ASN A 123 -14.52 -9.16 4.63
C ASN A 123 -15.03 -7.82 5.19
N LEU A 124 -14.15 -6.84 5.38
CA LEU A 124 -14.56 -5.49 5.80
C LEU A 124 -15.39 -4.78 4.74
N ASN A 125 -15.07 -4.93 3.46
CA ASN A 125 -15.87 -4.38 2.36
C ASN A 125 -17.33 -4.86 2.44
N ARG A 126 -17.55 -6.13 2.80
CA ARG A 126 -18.90 -6.71 2.93
C ARG A 126 -19.59 -6.37 4.24
N SER A 127 -18.85 -6.23 5.34
CA SER A 127 -19.44 -6.15 6.69
C SER A 127 -19.46 -4.75 7.28
N LEU A 128 -18.59 -3.86 6.82
CA LEU A 128 -18.41 -2.53 7.41
C LEU A 128 -18.60 -1.40 6.40
N PHE A 129 -18.18 -1.58 5.14
CA PHE A 129 -18.17 -0.50 4.15
C PHE A 129 -19.33 -0.57 3.13
N ASP A 130 -20.20 -1.55 3.24
CA ASP A 130 -21.50 -1.74 2.59
C ASP A 130 -21.67 -1.06 1.21
N GLY A 131 -21.00 -1.62 0.19
CA GLY A 131 -21.10 -1.14 -1.20
C GLY A 131 -20.14 0.01 -1.56
N ASP A 132 -19.47 0.63 -0.60
CA ASP A 132 -18.44 1.67 -0.82
C ASP A 132 -17.05 1.18 -0.35
N GLY A 133 -16.73 -0.07 -0.59
CA GLY A 133 -15.51 -0.71 -0.15
C GLY A 133 -14.26 -0.32 -0.94
N PHE A 134 -13.13 -0.84 -0.50
CA PHE A 134 -11.86 -0.63 -1.19
C PHE A 134 -11.74 -1.45 -2.47
N HIS A 135 -11.15 -0.84 -3.49
CA HIS A 135 -10.61 -1.49 -4.67
C HIS A 135 -9.14 -1.84 -4.40
N VAL A 136 -8.84 -3.12 -4.25
CA VAL A 136 -7.53 -3.56 -3.72
C VAL A 136 -6.74 -4.30 -4.77
N GLY A 137 -5.52 -3.86 -4.99
CA GLY A 137 -4.52 -4.58 -5.79
C GLY A 137 -3.52 -5.34 -4.95
N ALA A 138 -2.69 -6.12 -5.62
CA ALA A 138 -1.57 -6.83 -5.00
C ALA A 138 -0.32 -6.78 -5.88
N ALA A 139 0.86 -6.94 -5.27
CA ALA A 139 2.12 -6.97 -6.00
C ALA A 139 2.37 -8.33 -6.65
N LEU A 140 3.01 -8.33 -7.83
CA LEU A 140 3.50 -9.51 -8.55
C LEU A 140 4.98 -9.30 -8.89
N ASN A 141 5.84 -10.21 -8.45
CA ASN A 141 7.26 -10.17 -8.73
C ASN A 141 7.61 -10.99 -9.98
N LEU A 142 7.68 -10.34 -11.15
CA LEU A 142 8.09 -11.01 -12.39
C LEU A 142 9.57 -11.40 -12.43
N GLY A 143 10.41 -10.79 -11.59
CA GLY A 143 11.84 -11.12 -11.45
C GLY A 143 12.13 -12.24 -10.44
N ALA A 144 11.12 -12.95 -9.96
CA ALA A 144 11.30 -14.05 -9.02
C ALA A 144 12.14 -15.17 -9.64
N GLN A 145 13.16 -15.67 -8.93
CA GLN A 145 14.01 -16.77 -9.38
C GLN A 145 13.22 -18.05 -9.72
N ARG A 146 12.08 -18.25 -9.06
CA ARG A 146 11.16 -19.37 -9.30
C ARG A 146 9.79 -18.78 -9.65
N PHE A 147 9.47 -18.81 -10.94
CA PHE A 147 8.26 -18.17 -11.47
C PHE A 147 6.97 -18.88 -11.07
N GLU A 148 6.93 -20.23 -11.11
CA GLU A 148 5.74 -21.01 -10.77
C GLU A 148 5.19 -20.73 -9.35
N PRO A 149 6.02 -20.71 -8.27
CA PRO A 149 5.54 -20.33 -6.96
C PRO A 149 5.00 -18.90 -6.87
N GLU A 150 5.57 -17.97 -7.66
CA GLU A 150 5.07 -16.60 -7.71
C GLU A 150 3.73 -16.50 -8.45
N LEU A 151 3.56 -17.24 -9.53
CA LEU A 151 2.29 -17.35 -10.24
C LEU A 151 1.20 -17.97 -9.34
N GLU A 152 1.54 -18.98 -8.56
CA GLU A 152 0.62 -19.58 -7.60
C GLU A 152 0.23 -18.61 -6.48
N LYS A 153 1.17 -17.79 -6.00
CA LYS A 153 0.85 -16.69 -5.09
C LYS A 153 -0.08 -15.66 -5.72
N ALA A 154 0.16 -15.33 -7.00
CA ALA A 154 -0.70 -14.40 -7.74
C ALA A 154 -2.13 -14.94 -7.85
N ARG A 155 -2.31 -16.23 -8.17
CA ARG A 155 -3.63 -16.88 -8.19
C ARG A 155 -4.34 -16.77 -6.85
N ARG A 156 -3.67 -17.12 -5.75
CA ARG A 156 -4.23 -16.98 -4.40
C ARG A 156 -4.60 -15.55 -4.04
N LYS A 157 -3.84 -14.55 -4.50
CA LYS A 157 -4.18 -13.13 -4.32
C LYS A 157 -5.45 -12.75 -5.07
N VAL A 158 -5.61 -13.22 -6.31
CA VAL A 158 -6.83 -13.00 -7.11
C VAL A 158 -8.03 -13.71 -6.46
N GLU A 159 -7.87 -14.97 -6.03
CA GLU A 159 -8.93 -15.70 -5.31
C GLU A 159 -9.33 -15.03 -3.99
N ALA A 160 -8.36 -14.41 -3.30
CA ALA A 160 -8.60 -13.62 -2.09
C ALA A 160 -9.22 -12.25 -2.36
N GLY A 161 -9.46 -11.87 -3.63
CA GLY A 161 -10.18 -10.67 -4.02
C GLY A 161 -9.31 -9.52 -4.55
N ALA A 162 -8.06 -9.77 -4.94
CA ALA A 162 -7.28 -8.74 -5.64
C ALA A 162 -7.94 -8.41 -6.99
N ALA A 163 -8.31 -7.15 -7.19
CA ALA A 163 -8.95 -6.67 -8.40
C ALA A 163 -7.94 -6.38 -9.54
N PHE A 164 -6.67 -6.15 -9.18
CA PHE A 164 -5.57 -5.92 -10.12
C PHE A 164 -4.23 -6.35 -9.52
N LEU A 165 -3.24 -6.53 -10.39
CA LEU A 165 -1.87 -6.82 -9.98
C LEU A 165 -0.94 -5.72 -10.49
N ILE A 166 0.00 -5.28 -9.64
CA ILE A 166 1.08 -4.37 -10.03
C ILE A 166 2.39 -5.17 -10.03
N THR A 167 3.09 -5.14 -11.15
CA THR A 167 4.38 -5.82 -11.27
C THR A 167 5.50 -4.98 -10.68
N GLN A 168 6.57 -5.64 -10.25
CA GLN A 168 7.86 -4.97 -10.06
C GLN A 168 8.33 -4.38 -11.41
N PRO A 169 9.15 -3.32 -11.41
CA PRO A 169 9.74 -2.80 -12.63
C PRO A 169 10.42 -3.90 -13.45
N VAL A 170 10.19 -3.88 -14.76
CA VAL A 170 10.77 -4.85 -15.71
C VAL A 170 11.63 -4.06 -16.68
N PHE A 171 12.92 -4.41 -16.77
CA PHE A 171 13.89 -3.75 -17.65
C PHE A 171 14.42 -4.75 -18.68
#